data_142e4f6c288681e01b282e4db43fd924
#
_entry.id   142e4f6c288681e01b282e4db43fd924
#
_cell.length_a   1.000
_cell.length_b   1.000
_cell.length_c   1.000
_cell.angle_alpha   90.00
_cell.angle_beta   90.00
_cell.angle_gamma   90.00
#
_symmetry.space_group_name_H-M   'P 1'
#
loop_
_entity.id
_entity.type
_entity.pdbx_description
1 polymer ?
#
loop_
_entity_poly.entity_id
_entity_poly.type
_entity_poly.pdbx_seq_one_letter_code
_entity_poly.pdbx_strand_id
1 'polypeptide(L)'
;MAKKEKKFKLFTKGSSDYALFIITMLLVALGIIMVLSASAPDSVSEVGHSYKYLNKQLKSAILGIIAMFAVSKIDYKIYRKLKWIIYIVVVILLLLVIPFGRSEKGATRWIYIFGFNFQPSELAKIGLIVFFASFLADIKEKGKIKDIRYGCWLPLAMLVPIIGIIFGIQNHFSATFLICAITAVQMFIAGTRISHFIITGLVALPVAYGGYHFYKEYKNAGVEGAVKQESFRSTRIKTWLDPFSDPKGEGWQTIQSFYAIASGGLFGLGLGQGKQKYLYLPEPHNDFIFSVLAEELGFFGCILVILLFILFIWRGIIIAMRAQDNFGCLLAIGIVTMLGLQAIINIAVVTGTIPVTGMPLPFFSYGGTALMVNLASVGLLLNVSRSGNK
;
A
#
# COMPACT_ATOMS: atom_id res chain seq x y z
N MET A 1 -10.98 9.40 46.51
CA MET A 1 -11.18 9.98 45.18
C MET A 1 -11.69 8.90 44.21
N ALA A 2 -12.96 8.94 43.88
CA ALA A 2 -13.60 7.93 43.05
C ALA A 2 -13.10 8.05 41.59
N LYS A 3 -12.47 7.00 41.09
CA LYS A 3 -12.08 6.83 39.70
C LYS A 3 -13.35 6.76 38.84
N LYS A 4 -13.75 7.90 38.22
CA LYS A 4 -14.87 7.91 37.28
C LYS A 4 -14.56 6.90 36.15
N GLU A 5 -15.24 5.77 36.18
CA GLU A 5 -15.22 4.82 35.03
C GLU A 5 -15.72 5.58 33.81
N LYS A 6 -14.82 5.81 32.85
CA LYS A 6 -15.19 6.34 31.52
C LYS A 6 -16.06 5.29 30.85
N LYS A 7 -17.39 5.49 30.85
CA LYS A 7 -18.31 4.69 30.07
C LYS A 7 -17.81 4.57 28.64
N PHE A 8 -17.55 3.36 28.21
CA PHE A 8 -17.08 3.03 26.89
C PHE A 8 -18.18 3.37 25.87
N LYS A 9 -17.94 4.33 25.00
CA LYS A 9 -18.86 4.69 23.91
C LYS A 9 -18.46 3.93 22.66
N LEU A 10 -19.35 3.10 22.15
CA LEU A 10 -19.14 2.32 20.92
C LEU A 10 -19.05 3.23 19.69
N PHE A 11 -19.67 4.41 19.71
CA PHE A 11 -19.72 5.34 18.59
C PHE A 11 -19.15 6.70 18.92
N THR A 12 -18.37 7.26 17.99
CA THR A 12 -17.81 8.61 18.09
C THR A 12 -18.87 9.68 17.80
N LYS A 13 -18.91 10.74 18.62
CA LYS A 13 -19.67 11.97 18.37
C LYS A 13 -18.69 13.04 17.90
N GLY A 14 -19.05 13.79 16.88
CA GLY A 14 -18.26 14.89 16.30
C GLY A 14 -18.43 14.95 14.77
N SER A 15 -18.02 16.07 14.17
CA SER A 15 -17.99 16.21 12.71
C SER A 15 -16.74 15.55 12.13
N SER A 16 -16.92 14.79 11.04
CA SER A 16 -15.81 14.24 10.26
C SER A 16 -15.11 15.35 9.48
N ASP A 17 -13.89 15.09 9.03
CA ASP A 17 -13.19 15.95 8.08
C ASP A 17 -13.80 15.82 6.68
N TYR A 18 -14.68 16.76 6.33
CA TYR A 18 -15.37 16.76 5.03
C TYR A 18 -14.38 16.98 3.86
N ALA A 19 -13.29 17.74 4.07
CA ALA A 19 -12.31 17.96 3.01
C ALA A 19 -11.60 16.66 2.62
N LEU A 20 -11.16 15.85 3.61
CA LEU A 20 -10.58 14.53 3.35
C LEU A 20 -11.58 13.63 2.61
N PHE A 21 -12.84 13.63 3.03
CA PHE A 21 -13.89 12.84 2.39
C PHE A 21 -14.08 13.23 0.92
N ILE A 22 -14.21 14.54 0.62
CA ILE A 22 -14.40 15.04 -0.75
C ILE A 22 -13.19 14.69 -1.62
N ILE A 23 -11.96 14.92 -1.13
CA ILE A 23 -10.73 14.58 -1.87
C ILE A 23 -10.70 13.07 -2.19
N THR A 24 -11.06 12.22 -1.22
CA THR A 24 -11.11 10.77 -1.43
C THR A 24 -12.14 10.39 -2.49
N MET A 25 -13.33 10.98 -2.45
CA MET A 25 -14.37 10.71 -3.44
C MET A 25 -13.98 11.17 -4.85
N LEU A 26 -13.29 12.32 -4.98
CA LEU A 26 -12.75 12.78 -6.26
C LEU A 26 -11.69 11.80 -6.80
N LEU A 27 -10.75 11.33 -5.96
CA LEU A 27 -9.75 10.33 -6.37
C LEU A 27 -10.42 9.02 -6.82
N VAL A 28 -11.42 8.53 -6.08
CA VAL A 28 -12.17 7.31 -6.44
C VAL A 28 -12.94 7.49 -7.75
N ALA A 29 -13.63 8.62 -7.93
CA ALA A 29 -14.39 8.90 -9.14
C ALA A 29 -13.48 8.95 -10.38
N LEU A 30 -12.36 9.68 -10.30
CA LEU A 30 -11.36 9.71 -11.37
C LEU A 30 -10.77 8.31 -11.62
N GLY A 31 -10.46 7.55 -10.56
CA GLY A 31 -9.94 6.20 -10.68
C GLY A 31 -10.92 5.25 -11.41
N ILE A 32 -12.22 5.33 -11.11
CA ILE A 32 -13.25 4.52 -11.78
C ILE A 32 -13.31 4.85 -13.28
N ILE A 33 -13.26 6.14 -13.63
CA ILE A 33 -13.25 6.60 -15.03
C ILE A 33 -11.99 6.06 -15.74
N MET A 34 -10.82 6.17 -15.09
CA MET A 34 -9.56 5.69 -15.66
C MET A 34 -9.52 4.16 -15.78
N VAL A 35 -10.09 3.40 -14.84
CA VAL A 35 -10.23 1.94 -14.96
C VAL A 35 -11.10 1.58 -16.16
N LEU A 36 -12.23 2.26 -16.36
CA LEU A 36 -13.07 2.03 -17.55
C LEU A 36 -12.27 2.25 -18.84
N SER A 37 -11.55 3.38 -18.94
CA SER A 37 -10.77 3.70 -20.13
C SER A 37 -9.62 2.70 -20.35
N ALA A 38 -8.83 2.45 -19.32
CA ALA A 38 -7.64 1.61 -19.42
C ALA A 38 -7.97 0.12 -19.67
N SER A 39 -9.10 -0.38 -19.14
CA SER A 39 -9.48 -1.79 -19.24
C SER A 39 -10.44 -2.11 -20.39
N ALA A 40 -10.93 -1.09 -21.12
CA ALA A 40 -11.91 -1.31 -22.19
C ALA A 40 -11.43 -2.27 -23.27
N PRO A 41 -10.18 -2.17 -23.81
CA PRO A 41 -9.69 -3.10 -24.82
C PRO A 41 -9.61 -4.54 -24.34
N ASP A 42 -9.04 -4.76 -23.14
CA ASP A 42 -8.91 -6.08 -22.53
C ASP A 42 -10.29 -6.71 -22.27
N SER A 43 -11.22 -5.90 -21.76
CA SER A 43 -12.59 -6.33 -21.49
C SER A 43 -13.33 -6.76 -22.76
N VAL A 44 -13.17 -6.01 -23.86
CA VAL A 44 -13.78 -6.37 -25.16
C VAL A 44 -13.18 -7.66 -25.71
N SER A 45 -11.86 -7.84 -25.62
CA SER A 45 -11.20 -9.06 -26.10
C SER A 45 -11.60 -10.31 -25.31
N GLU A 46 -11.88 -10.17 -23.98
CA GLU A 46 -12.19 -11.31 -23.14
C GLU A 46 -13.69 -11.69 -23.12
N VAL A 47 -14.58 -10.71 -23.16
CA VAL A 47 -16.04 -10.94 -22.95
C VAL A 47 -16.94 -10.23 -23.97
N GLY A 48 -16.37 -9.57 -24.98
CA GLY A 48 -17.11 -8.89 -26.02
C GLY A 48 -17.74 -7.53 -25.66
N HIS A 49 -17.53 -7.02 -24.42
CA HIS A 49 -18.03 -5.72 -23.99
C HIS A 49 -17.05 -5.02 -23.01
N SER A 50 -17.05 -3.69 -22.96
CA SER A 50 -16.06 -2.87 -22.21
C SER A 50 -16.28 -2.81 -20.69
N TYR A 51 -17.31 -3.42 -20.13
CA TYR A 51 -17.76 -3.14 -18.75
C TYR A 51 -17.39 -4.19 -17.70
N LYS A 52 -16.63 -5.26 -18.06
CA LYS A 52 -16.27 -6.35 -17.14
C LYS A 52 -15.50 -5.84 -15.91
N TYR A 53 -14.42 -5.11 -16.14
CA TYR A 53 -13.57 -4.56 -15.08
C TYR A 53 -14.25 -3.42 -14.34
N LEU A 54 -14.95 -2.53 -15.07
CA LEU A 54 -15.75 -1.45 -14.47
C LEU A 54 -16.77 -1.97 -13.45
N ASN A 55 -17.56 -2.99 -13.82
CA ASN A 55 -18.58 -3.54 -12.94
C ASN A 55 -17.98 -4.13 -11.66
N LYS A 56 -16.82 -4.79 -11.75
CA LYS A 56 -16.10 -5.29 -10.58
C LYS A 56 -15.57 -4.15 -9.72
N GLN A 57 -15.00 -3.10 -10.35
CA GLN A 57 -14.47 -1.93 -9.63
C GLN A 57 -15.59 -1.14 -8.94
N LEU A 58 -16.73 -0.93 -9.59
CA LEU A 58 -17.91 -0.27 -8.99
C LEU A 58 -18.44 -1.04 -7.78
N LYS A 59 -18.58 -2.36 -7.89
CA LYS A 59 -19.00 -3.20 -6.74
C LYS A 59 -18.03 -3.04 -5.56
N SER A 60 -16.74 -3.05 -5.84
CA SER A 60 -15.71 -2.88 -4.82
C SER A 60 -15.70 -1.45 -4.24
N ALA A 61 -15.95 -0.42 -5.06
CA ALA A 61 -16.07 0.95 -4.60
C ALA A 61 -17.27 1.12 -3.67
N ILE A 62 -18.43 0.58 -4.04
CA ILE A 62 -19.65 0.64 -3.20
C ILE A 62 -19.42 -0.07 -1.87
N LEU A 63 -18.90 -1.29 -1.88
CA LEU A 63 -18.55 -2.04 -0.66
C LEU A 63 -17.52 -1.32 0.18
N GLY A 64 -16.51 -0.73 -0.46
CA GLY A 64 -15.46 0.05 0.20
C GLY A 64 -16.00 1.33 0.85
N ILE A 65 -16.93 2.03 0.18
CA ILE A 65 -17.61 3.22 0.74
C ILE A 65 -18.48 2.83 1.94
N ILE A 66 -19.21 1.72 1.86
CA ILE A 66 -19.98 1.19 2.99
C ILE A 66 -19.02 0.86 4.16
N ALA A 67 -17.91 0.17 3.90
CA ALA A 67 -16.90 -0.14 4.89
C ALA A 67 -16.28 1.14 5.50
N MET A 68 -15.96 2.15 4.68
CA MET A 68 -15.47 3.45 5.13
C MET A 68 -16.43 4.11 6.11
N PHE A 69 -17.74 4.16 5.80
CA PHE A 69 -18.74 4.73 6.71
C PHE A 69 -18.93 3.90 7.97
N ALA A 70 -18.95 2.57 7.86
CA ALA A 70 -19.08 1.67 9.00
C ALA A 70 -17.90 1.85 9.99
N VAL A 71 -16.68 1.78 9.47
CA VAL A 71 -15.45 1.96 10.25
C VAL A 71 -15.35 3.38 10.83
N SER A 72 -15.79 4.40 10.10
CA SER A 72 -15.78 5.79 10.57
C SER A 72 -16.69 6.03 11.78
N LYS A 73 -17.69 5.19 12.01
CA LYS A 73 -18.61 5.31 13.17
C LYS A 73 -18.12 4.57 14.42
N ILE A 74 -17.34 3.50 14.26
CA ILE A 74 -16.81 2.67 15.36
C ILE A 74 -15.65 3.43 16.01
N ASP A 75 -15.66 3.63 17.35
CA ASP A 75 -14.58 4.34 18.03
C ASP A 75 -13.23 3.64 17.83
N TYR A 76 -12.27 4.36 17.21
CA TYR A 76 -10.94 3.82 16.93
C TYR A 76 -10.22 3.27 18.18
N LYS A 77 -10.55 3.75 19.38
CA LYS A 77 -10.00 3.27 20.66
C LYS A 77 -10.30 1.78 20.93
N ILE A 78 -11.33 1.22 20.28
CA ILE A 78 -11.64 -0.22 20.34
C ILE A 78 -10.49 -1.03 19.75
N TYR A 79 -9.97 -0.59 18.61
CA TYR A 79 -8.87 -1.29 17.92
C TYR A 79 -7.60 -1.32 18.79
N ARG A 80 -7.35 -0.30 19.62
CA ARG A 80 -6.25 -0.30 20.58
C ARG A 80 -6.34 -1.46 21.57
N LYS A 81 -7.55 -1.78 22.07
CA LYS A 81 -7.75 -2.91 22.99
C LYS A 81 -7.55 -4.27 22.31
N LEU A 82 -7.87 -4.36 21.03
CA LEU A 82 -7.81 -5.57 20.24
C LEU A 82 -6.46 -5.80 19.56
N LYS A 83 -5.42 -5.00 19.85
CA LYS A 83 -4.14 -5.03 19.12
C LYS A 83 -3.52 -6.41 18.98
N TRP A 84 -3.52 -7.23 20.05
CA TRP A 84 -2.95 -8.58 19.98
C TRP A 84 -3.79 -9.54 19.15
N ILE A 85 -5.11 -9.42 19.22
CA ILE A 85 -6.03 -10.18 18.37
C ILE A 85 -5.79 -9.82 16.90
N ILE A 86 -5.69 -8.51 16.61
CA ILE A 86 -5.40 -8.01 15.25
C ILE A 86 -4.06 -8.56 14.74
N TYR A 87 -3.01 -8.53 15.56
CA TYR A 87 -1.70 -9.06 15.19
C TYR A 87 -1.76 -10.56 14.87
N ILE A 88 -2.40 -11.35 15.73
CA ILE A 88 -2.56 -12.79 15.53
C ILE A 88 -3.37 -13.08 14.26
N VAL A 89 -4.47 -12.36 14.04
CA VAL A 89 -5.30 -12.47 12.83
C VAL A 89 -4.48 -12.15 11.58
N VAL A 90 -3.65 -11.10 11.61
CA VAL A 90 -2.75 -10.77 10.49
C VAL A 90 -1.77 -11.90 10.21
N VAL A 91 -1.13 -12.46 11.23
CA VAL A 91 -0.21 -13.61 11.07
C VAL A 91 -0.94 -14.80 10.46
N ILE A 92 -2.11 -15.15 10.97
CA ILE A 92 -2.92 -16.27 10.45
C ILE A 92 -3.30 -16.02 8.99
N LEU A 93 -3.80 -14.82 8.65
CA LEU A 93 -4.17 -14.46 7.27
C LEU A 93 -2.99 -14.57 6.31
N LEU A 94 -1.80 -14.14 6.73
CA LEU A 94 -0.60 -14.25 5.90
C LEU A 94 -0.17 -15.72 5.72
N LEU A 95 -0.31 -16.57 6.74
CA LEU A 95 0.01 -17.97 6.68
C LEU A 95 -1.01 -18.78 5.85
N LEU A 96 -2.29 -18.36 5.82
CA LEU A 96 -3.32 -18.99 5.00
C LEU A 96 -3.02 -18.98 3.50
N VAL A 97 -2.11 -18.11 3.05
CA VAL A 97 -1.62 -18.13 1.67
C VAL A 97 -0.88 -19.43 1.33
N ILE A 98 -0.26 -20.10 2.31
CA ILE A 98 0.50 -21.35 2.08
C ILE A 98 -0.41 -22.47 1.57
N PRO A 99 -1.50 -22.85 2.29
CA PRO A 99 -2.39 -23.93 1.84
C PRO A 99 -3.41 -23.52 0.78
N PHE A 100 -3.85 -22.25 0.73
CA PHE A 100 -4.96 -21.79 -0.11
C PHE A 100 -4.54 -20.82 -1.20
N GLY A 101 -3.27 -20.44 -1.27
CA GLY A 101 -2.78 -19.45 -2.24
C GLY A 101 -2.72 -20.03 -3.64
N ARG A 102 -3.09 -19.19 -4.63
CA ARG A 102 -2.86 -19.44 -6.05
C ARG A 102 -1.58 -18.77 -6.51
N SER A 103 -0.79 -19.49 -7.30
CA SER A 103 0.41 -18.94 -7.92
C SER A 103 0.01 -18.17 -9.17
N GLU A 104 0.20 -16.85 -9.13
CA GLU A 104 0.07 -15.98 -10.30
C GLU A 104 1.44 -15.34 -10.58
N LYS A 105 1.91 -15.42 -11.81
CA LYS A 105 3.20 -14.86 -12.27
C LYS A 105 4.40 -15.27 -11.37
N GLY A 106 4.41 -16.54 -10.95
CA GLY A 106 5.51 -17.11 -10.15
C GLY A 106 5.53 -16.73 -8.67
N ALA A 107 4.47 -16.13 -8.14
CA ALA A 107 4.34 -15.81 -6.73
C ALA A 107 2.95 -16.18 -6.18
N THR A 108 2.93 -16.83 -5.02
CA THR A 108 1.70 -17.24 -4.36
C THR A 108 1.28 -16.14 -3.37
N ARG A 109 0.31 -15.29 -3.75
CA ARG A 109 -0.06 -14.09 -2.99
C ARG A 109 -1.56 -13.90 -2.85
N TRP A 110 -2.35 -14.59 -3.68
CA TRP A 110 -3.79 -14.41 -3.79
C TRP A 110 -4.53 -15.61 -3.26
N ILE A 111 -5.62 -15.39 -2.54
CA ILE A 111 -6.56 -16.40 -2.10
C ILE A 111 -7.89 -16.12 -2.81
N TYR A 112 -8.48 -17.13 -3.42
CA TYR A 112 -9.78 -17.01 -4.05
C TYR A 112 -10.89 -17.47 -3.09
N ILE A 113 -11.70 -16.51 -2.63
CA ILE A 113 -12.79 -16.77 -1.67
C ILE A 113 -14.10 -16.20 -2.25
N PHE A 114 -15.13 -17.04 -2.36
CA PHE A 114 -16.47 -16.65 -2.82
C PHE A 114 -16.52 -15.80 -4.10
N GLY A 115 -15.68 -16.12 -5.09
CA GLY A 115 -15.67 -15.36 -6.36
C GLY A 115 -14.81 -14.08 -6.35
N PHE A 116 -14.16 -13.74 -5.23
CA PHE A 116 -13.28 -12.59 -5.11
C PHE A 116 -11.82 -13.00 -4.95
N ASN A 117 -10.94 -12.34 -5.70
CA ASN A 117 -9.51 -12.41 -5.47
C ASN A 117 -9.17 -11.56 -4.25
N PHE A 118 -8.73 -12.20 -3.19
CA PHE A 118 -8.35 -11.58 -1.93
C PHE A 118 -6.83 -11.67 -1.73
N GLN A 119 -6.21 -10.52 -1.47
CA GLN A 119 -4.78 -10.48 -1.16
C GLN A 119 -4.57 -10.20 0.34
N PRO A 120 -4.16 -11.20 1.13
CA PRO A 120 -3.97 -11.06 2.57
C PRO A 120 -3.01 -9.95 2.98
N SER A 121 -1.96 -9.68 2.19
CA SER A 121 -1.01 -8.60 2.46
C SER A 121 -1.63 -7.20 2.40
N GLU A 122 -2.74 -7.00 1.69
CA GLU A 122 -3.47 -5.71 1.70
C GLU A 122 -4.09 -5.44 3.08
N LEU A 123 -4.81 -6.42 3.64
CA LEU A 123 -5.35 -6.32 5.00
C LEU A 123 -4.26 -6.29 6.08
N ALA A 124 -3.17 -7.02 5.86
CA ALA A 124 -2.05 -7.06 6.79
C ALA A 124 -1.45 -5.67 6.99
N LYS A 125 -1.35 -4.83 5.95
CA LYS A 125 -0.84 -3.45 6.06
C LYS A 125 -1.64 -2.64 7.09
N ILE A 126 -2.98 -2.66 6.99
CA ILE A 126 -3.83 -1.92 7.95
C ILE A 126 -3.74 -2.53 9.35
N GLY A 127 -3.84 -3.84 9.44
CA GLY A 127 -3.73 -4.53 10.73
C GLY A 127 -2.42 -4.20 11.45
N LEU A 128 -1.31 -4.15 10.72
CA LEU A 128 -0.01 -3.79 11.28
C LEU A 128 0.09 -2.31 11.64
N ILE A 129 -0.50 -1.40 10.83
CA ILE A 129 -0.60 0.02 11.19
C ILE A 129 -1.32 0.18 12.53
N VAL A 130 -2.46 -0.48 12.71
CA VAL A 130 -3.24 -0.46 13.96
C VAL A 130 -2.44 -1.06 15.11
N PHE A 131 -1.79 -2.20 14.89
CA PHE A 131 -0.97 -2.86 15.91
C PHE A 131 0.19 -1.98 16.35
N PHE A 132 1.04 -1.51 15.43
CA PHE A 132 2.21 -0.71 15.77
C PHE A 132 1.83 0.66 16.34
N ALA A 133 0.78 1.31 15.83
CA ALA A 133 0.26 2.55 16.41
C ALA A 133 -0.12 2.35 17.89
N SER A 134 -0.84 1.26 18.19
CA SER A 134 -1.26 0.92 19.55
C SER A 134 -0.09 0.54 20.45
N PHE A 135 0.82 -0.27 19.93
CA PHE A 135 1.98 -0.80 20.64
C PHE A 135 2.97 0.31 21.01
N LEU A 136 3.30 1.18 20.04
CA LEU A 136 4.19 2.31 20.25
C LEU A 136 3.56 3.38 21.16
N ALA A 137 2.24 3.62 21.07
CA ALA A 137 1.53 4.50 21.99
C ALA A 137 1.65 4.04 23.43
N ASP A 138 1.50 2.73 23.69
CA ASP A 138 1.65 2.17 25.05
C ASP A 138 3.09 2.31 25.59
N ILE A 139 4.11 2.11 24.73
CA ILE A 139 5.52 2.29 25.11
C ILE A 139 5.80 3.75 25.43
N LYS A 140 5.27 4.68 24.61
CA LYS A 140 5.42 6.12 24.81
C LYS A 140 4.75 6.59 26.10
N GLU A 141 3.55 6.14 26.41
CA GLU A 141 2.83 6.44 27.64
C GLU A 141 3.56 5.92 28.89
N LYS A 142 4.29 4.81 28.77
CA LYS A 142 5.16 4.29 29.83
C LYS A 142 6.52 5.02 29.94
N GLY A 143 6.77 6.04 29.13
CA GLY A 143 8.02 6.80 29.10
C GLY A 143 9.24 6.04 28.55
N LYS A 144 9.06 4.84 27.98
CA LYS A 144 10.15 3.93 27.54
C LYS A 144 10.50 4.04 26.06
N ILE A 145 9.90 4.96 25.31
CA ILE A 145 10.10 5.06 23.85
C ILE A 145 11.53 5.44 23.46
N LYS A 146 12.25 6.14 24.33
CA LYS A 146 13.65 6.54 24.13
C LYS A 146 14.66 5.48 24.53
N ASP A 147 14.24 4.37 25.14
CA ASP A 147 15.07 3.21 25.41
C ASP A 147 15.15 2.33 24.17
N ILE A 148 16.37 1.95 23.77
CA ILE A 148 16.61 1.16 22.55
C ILE A 148 15.88 -0.18 22.58
N ARG A 149 15.77 -0.83 23.75
CA ARG A 149 15.13 -2.13 23.91
C ARG A 149 13.62 -2.05 23.59
N TYR A 150 12.94 -1.04 24.09
CA TYR A 150 11.49 -0.90 23.98
C TYR A 150 11.07 -0.09 22.74
N GLY A 151 11.81 0.98 22.45
CA GLY A 151 11.47 1.88 21.34
C GLY A 151 11.97 1.40 19.97
N CYS A 152 12.91 0.45 19.93
CA CYS A 152 13.46 -0.04 18.67
C CYS A 152 13.44 -1.58 18.57
N TRP A 153 14.17 -2.29 19.42
CA TRP A 153 14.33 -3.75 19.28
C TRP A 153 13.02 -4.52 19.43
N LEU A 154 12.15 -4.11 20.35
CA LEU A 154 10.90 -4.81 20.58
C LEU A 154 9.89 -4.65 19.42
N PRO A 155 9.65 -3.45 18.85
CA PRO A 155 8.89 -3.30 17.61
C PRO A 155 9.46 -4.09 16.43
N LEU A 156 10.80 -4.09 16.27
CA LEU A 156 11.46 -4.87 15.22
C LEU A 156 11.30 -6.38 15.41
N ALA A 157 11.39 -6.87 16.66
CA ALA A 157 11.15 -8.28 16.96
C ALA A 157 9.72 -8.71 16.59
N MET A 158 8.72 -7.82 16.73
CA MET A 158 7.35 -8.09 16.28
C MET A 158 7.21 -8.00 14.75
N LEU A 159 8.05 -7.22 14.08
CA LEU A 159 8.03 -7.06 12.62
C LEU A 159 8.71 -8.22 11.88
N VAL A 160 9.77 -8.81 12.45
CA VAL A 160 10.59 -9.87 11.82
C VAL A 160 9.76 -11.08 11.35
N PRO A 161 8.84 -11.67 12.14
CA PRO A 161 8.01 -12.80 11.69
C PRO A 161 7.15 -12.44 10.47
N ILE A 162 6.60 -11.23 10.44
CA ILE A 162 5.78 -10.73 9.34
C ILE A 162 6.61 -10.59 8.06
N ILE A 163 7.81 -10.01 8.18
CA ILE A 163 8.76 -9.90 7.06
C ILE A 163 9.14 -11.30 6.57
N GLY A 164 9.43 -12.24 7.47
CA GLY A 164 9.77 -13.61 7.12
C GLY A 164 8.68 -14.28 6.28
N ILE A 165 7.41 -14.09 6.61
CA ILE A 165 6.29 -14.64 5.84
C ILE A 165 6.14 -13.92 4.50
N ILE A 166 6.08 -12.58 4.47
CA ILE A 166 5.79 -11.81 3.26
C ILE A 166 6.96 -11.88 2.28
N PHE A 167 8.18 -11.73 2.76
CA PHE A 167 9.38 -11.74 1.92
C PHE A 167 9.82 -13.16 1.57
N GLY A 168 9.89 -14.06 2.57
CA GLY A 168 10.42 -15.42 2.41
C GLY A 168 9.44 -16.36 1.74
N ILE A 169 8.16 -16.36 2.16
CA ILE A 169 7.16 -17.32 1.67
C ILE A 169 6.40 -16.77 0.47
N GLN A 170 5.89 -15.51 0.56
CA GLN A 170 5.06 -14.93 -0.49
C GLN A 170 5.86 -14.23 -1.60
N ASN A 171 7.17 -14.07 -1.43
CA ASN A 171 8.06 -13.36 -2.38
C ASN A 171 7.56 -11.96 -2.74
N HIS A 172 6.99 -11.22 -1.76
CA HIS A 172 6.37 -9.92 -1.98
C HIS A 172 7.23 -8.77 -1.47
N PHE A 173 8.29 -8.45 -2.22
CA PHE A 173 9.28 -7.42 -1.85
C PHE A 173 8.63 -6.04 -1.59
N SER A 174 7.72 -5.62 -2.48
CA SER A 174 7.09 -4.30 -2.42
C SER A 174 6.26 -4.11 -1.14
N ALA A 175 5.47 -5.12 -0.75
CA ALA A 175 4.70 -5.08 0.49
C ALA A 175 5.61 -5.08 1.72
N THR A 176 6.69 -5.85 1.69
CA THR A 176 7.70 -5.87 2.76
C THR A 176 8.32 -4.49 2.95
N PHE A 177 8.79 -3.87 1.86
CA PHE A 177 9.36 -2.52 1.88
C PHE A 177 8.37 -1.50 2.46
N LEU A 178 7.12 -1.53 1.99
CA LEU A 178 6.08 -0.61 2.43
C LEU A 178 5.78 -0.76 3.93
N ILE A 179 5.64 -1.99 4.43
CA ILE A 179 5.39 -2.26 5.85
C ILE A 179 6.56 -1.80 6.72
N CYS A 180 7.80 -2.07 6.30
CA CYS A 180 8.99 -1.57 7.00
C CYS A 180 9.02 -0.05 7.05
N ALA A 181 8.76 0.63 5.92
CA ALA A 181 8.75 2.08 5.84
C ALA A 181 7.66 2.70 6.73
N ILE A 182 6.44 2.15 6.70
CA ILE A 182 5.33 2.60 7.54
C ILE A 182 5.70 2.45 9.03
N THR A 183 6.22 1.28 9.42
CA THR A 183 6.60 1.02 10.82
C THR A 183 7.73 1.95 11.25
N ALA A 184 8.72 2.20 10.41
CA ALA A 184 9.80 3.15 10.69
C ALA A 184 9.29 4.57 10.90
N VAL A 185 8.36 5.05 10.05
CA VAL A 185 7.73 6.37 10.22
C VAL A 185 6.91 6.43 11.51
N GLN A 186 6.14 5.39 11.84
CA GLN A 186 5.41 5.34 13.11
C GLN A 186 6.35 5.37 14.33
N MET A 187 7.46 4.64 14.30
CA MET A 187 8.48 4.66 15.36
C MET A 187 9.11 6.05 15.49
N PHE A 188 9.44 6.70 14.37
CA PHE A 188 10.00 8.05 14.35
C PHE A 188 9.04 9.07 14.98
N ILE A 189 7.77 9.08 14.58
CA ILE A 189 6.73 9.98 15.12
C ILE A 189 6.39 9.64 16.57
N ALA A 190 6.50 8.39 16.98
CA ALA A 190 6.35 8.00 18.39
C ALA A 190 7.43 8.64 19.29
N GLY A 191 8.59 9.00 18.73
CA GLY A 191 9.70 9.65 19.44
C GLY A 191 10.89 8.74 19.72
N THR A 192 11.05 7.66 18.96
CA THR A 192 12.24 6.82 18.95
C THR A 192 13.46 7.67 18.54
N ARG A 193 14.60 7.53 19.21
CA ARG A 193 15.80 8.30 18.88
C ARG A 193 16.35 7.92 17.51
N ILE A 194 16.78 8.91 16.72
CA ILE A 194 17.37 8.68 15.38
C ILE A 194 18.60 7.76 15.48
N SER A 195 19.41 7.86 16.56
CA SER A 195 20.55 6.97 16.78
C SER A 195 20.16 5.49 16.80
N HIS A 196 18.96 5.14 17.23
CA HIS A 196 18.49 3.74 17.23
C HIS A 196 18.29 3.21 15.80
N PHE A 197 17.82 4.03 14.87
CA PHE A 197 17.70 3.67 13.45
C PHE A 197 19.10 3.47 12.83
N ILE A 198 20.05 4.36 13.16
CA ILE A 198 21.43 4.23 12.67
C ILE A 198 22.09 2.95 13.21
N ILE A 199 22.00 2.70 14.53
CA ILE A 199 22.53 1.48 15.15
C ILE A 199 21.89 0.23 14.53
N THR A 200 20.56 0.25 14.33
CA THR A 200 19.86 -0.88 13.70
C THR A 200 20.33 -1.10 12.27
N GLY A 201 20.51 -0.03 11.49
CA GLY A 201 21.05 -0.12 10.14
C GLY A 201 22.47 -0.69 10.11
N LEU A 202 23.33 -0.22 11.00
CA LEU A 202 24.71 -0.72 11.15
C LEU A 202 24.78 -2.19 11.55
N VAL A 203 23.83 -2.68 12.35
CA VAL A 203 23.74 -4.11 12.72
C VAL A 203 23.09 -4.93 11.60
N ALA A 204 22.06 -4.39 10.94
CA ALA A 204 21.34 -5.10 9.89
C ALA A 204 22.20 -5.31 8.63
N LEU A 205 23.09 -4.38 8.27
CA LEU A 205 23.96 -4.49 7.10
C LEU A 205 24.90 -5.71 7.16
N PRO A 206 25.69 -5.92 8.23
CA PRO A 206 26.53 -7.11 8.36
C PRO A 206 25.73 -8.41 8.39
N VAL A 207 24.57 -8.42 9.07
CA VAL A 207 23.68 -9.59 9.12
C VAL A 207 23.12 -9.92 7.74
N ALA A 208 22.68 -8.91 6.97
CA ALA A 208 22.22 -9.07 5.60
C ALA A 208 23.35 -9.55 4.67
N TYR A 209 24.55 -8.99 4.82
CA TYR A 209 25.73 -9.39 4.05
C TYR A 209 26.17 -10.83 4.37
N GLY A 210 26.25 -11.18 5.65
CA GLY A 210 26.60 -12.55 6.08
C GLY A 210 25.53 -13.56 5.66
N GLY A 211 24.24 -13.20 5.79
CA GLY A 211 23.11 -14.00 5.30
C GLY A 211 23.15 -14.20 3.78
N TYR A 212 23.52 -13.17 3.02
CA TYR A 212 23.71 -13.28 1.57
C TYR A 212 24.86 -14.22 1.20
N HIS A 213 26.00 -14.11 1.88
CA HIS A 213 27.16 -15.01 1.66
C HIS A 213 26.83 -16.45 2.03
N PHE A 214 26.22 -16.69 3.19
CA PHE A 214 25.77 -18.02 3.61
C PHE A 214 24.76 -18.62 2.62
N TYR A 215 23.79 -17.82 2.15
CA TYR A 215 22.83 -18.23 1.12
C TYR A 215 23.51 -18.59 -0.21
N LYS A 216 24.53 -17.80 -0.61
CA LYS A 216 25.31 -18.05 -1.84
C LYS A 216 26.11 -19.34 -1.75
N GLU A 217 26.73 -19.62 -0.61
CA GLU A 217 27.44 -20.87 -0.37
C GLU A 217 26.50 -22.07 -0.33
N TYR A 218 25.37 -21.95 0.36
CA TYR A 218 24.33 -22.99 0.41
C TYR A 218 23.77 -23.32 -0.99
N LYS A 219 23.61 -22.32 -1.83
CA LYS A 219 23.20 -22.47 -3.23
C LYS A 219 24.24 -23.18 -4.08
N ASN A 220 25.50 -22.85 -3.94
CA ASN A 220 26.59 -23.50 -4.68
C ASN A 220 26.74 -24.99 -4.28
N ALA A 221 26.15 -25.39 -3.15
CA ALA A 221 26.13 -26.79 -2.68
C ALA A 221 25.02 -27.66 -3.31
N GLY A 222 24.34 -27.23 -4.39
CA GLY A 222 23.52 -28.09 -5.25
C GLY A 222 22.01 -28.06 -5.06
N VAL A 223 21.43 -26.99 -4.52
CA VAL A 223 19.97 -26.83 -4.42
C VAL A 223 19.42 -26.02 -5.60
N GLU A 224 18.92 -26.69 -6.63
CA GLU A 224 18.51 -26.11 -7.94
C GLU A 224 17.31 -25.11 -7.91
N GLY A 225 16.53 -25.08 -6.83
CA GLY A 225 15.30 -24.24 -6.79
C GLY A 225 15.52 -22.72 -6.70
N ALA A 226 16.70 -22.28 -6.27
CA ALA A 226 17.00 -20.86 -5.99
C ALA A 226 17.47 -20.07 -7.21
N VAL A 227 17.89 -20.73 -8.29
CA VAL A 227 18.51 -20.12 -9.49
C VAL A 227 17.58 -19.20 -10.24
N LYS A 228 16.28 -19.60 -10.40
CA LYS A 228 15.31 -18.82 -11.17
C LYS A 228 14.96 -17.46 -10.56
N GLN A 229 14.99 -17.33 -9.26
CA GLN A 229 14.49 -16.14 -8.56
C GLN A 229 15.54 -15.02 -8.46
N GLU A 230 16.81 -15.39 -8.38
CA GLU A 230 17.90 -14.41 -8.36
C GLU A 230 18.12 -13.78 -9.74
N SER A 231 17.92 -14.55 -10.80
CA SER A 231 17.95 -14.05 -12.18
C SER A 231 16.86 -12.97 -12.40
N PHE A 232 15.65 -13.19 -11.90
CA PHE A 232 14.51 -12.27 -12.07
C PHE A 232 14.72 -10.90 -11.40
N ARG A 233 15.33 -10.88 -10.20
CA ARG A 233 15.61 -9.61 -9.48
C ARG A 233 16.76 -8.84 -10.12
N SER A 234 17.83 -9.53 -10.50
CA SER A 234 18.99 -8.91 -11.17
C SER A 234 18.58 -8.38 -12.56
N THR A 235 17.68 -9.08 -13.26
CA THR A 235 17.14 -8.64 -14.54
C THR A 235 16.33 -7.35 -14.38
N ARG A 236 15.46 -7.23 -13.38
CA ARG A 236 14.70 -5.99 -13.14
C ARG A 236 15.58 -4.76 -12.88
N ILE A 237 16.69 -4.91 -12.17
CA ILE A 237 17.63 -3.79 -11.94
C ILE A 237 18.36 -3.44 -13.24
N LYS A 238 18.82 -4.42 -14.01
CA LYS A 238 19.46 -4.19 -15.31
C LYS A 238 18.52 -3.51 -16.28
N THR A 239 17.29 -4.03 -16.41
CA THR A 239 16.24 -3.45 -17.25
C THR A 239 15.83 -2.05 -16.83
N TRP A 240 15.86 -1.74 -15.54
CA TRP A 240 15.60 -0.38 -15.05
C TRP A 240 16.71 0.59 -15.43
N LEU A 241 17.98 0.17 -15.35
CA LEU A 241 19.14 1.00 -15.73
C LEU A 241 19.19 1.24 -17.26
N ASP A 242 18.84 0.23 -18.05
CA ASP A 242 18.74 0.31 -19.51
C ASP A 242 17.57 -0.51 -20.03
N PRO A 243 16.35 0.10 -20.09
CA PRO A 243 15.17 -0.59 -20.61
C PRO A 243 15.29 -0.98 -22.10
N PHE A 244 16.12 -0.24 -22.85
CA PHE A 244 16.28 -0.47 -24.27
C PHE A 244 17.26 -1.61 -24.61
N SER A 245 17.98 -2.16 -23.64
CA SER A 245 18.82 -3.35 -23.83
C SER A 245 17.99 -4.61 -24.11
N ASP A 246 16.73 -4.69 -23.64
CA ASP A 246 15.79 -5.78 -23.92
C ASP A 246 14.38 -5.20 -24.22
N PRO A 247 14.20 -4.58 -25.40
CA PRO A 247 13.00 -3.80 -25.71
C PRO A 247 11.77 -4.65 -25.99
N LYS A 248 11.90 -5.98 -26.17
CA LYS A 248 10.78 -6.92 -26.40
C LYS A 248 10.51 -7.85 -25.24
N GLY A 249 11.39 -7.88 -24.23
CA GLY A 249 11.26 -8.69 -23.03
C GLY A 249 10.90 -7.86 -21.81
N GLU A 250 11.74 -7.92 -20.78
CA GLU A 250 11.50 -7.26 -19.48
C GLU A 250 11.46 -5.72 -19.58
N GLY A 251 12.10 -5.09 -20.57
CA GLY A 251 12.06 -3.64 -20.82
C GLY A 251 10.76 -3.14 -21.45
N TRP A 252 10.01 -4.03 -22.10
CA TRP A 252 8.83 -3.68 -22.89
C TRP A 252 7.82 -2.81 -22.11
N GLN A 253 7.48 -3.24 -20.91
CA GLN A 253 6.49 -2.57 -20.07
C GLN A 253 6.90 -1.13 -19.71
N THR A 254 8.18 -0.91 -19.38
CA THR A 254 8.73 0.40 -19.06
C THR A 254 8.78 1.31 -20.29
N ILE A 255 9.19 0.78 -21.44
CA ILE A 255 9.27 1.52 -22.69
C ILE A 255 7.88 1.97 -23.14
N GLN A 256 6.86 1.09 -23.09
CA GLN A 256 5.49 1.44 -23.43
C GLN A 256 4.90 2.49 -22.47
N SER A 257 5.29 2.44 -21.18
CA SER A 257 4.96 3.49 -20.23
C SER A 257 5.52 4.85 -20.63
N PHE A 258 6.78 4.89 -21.08
CA PHE A 258 7.40 6.14 -21.56
C PHE A 258 6.73 6.66 -22.82
N TYR A 259 6.38 5.79 -23.77
CA TYR A 259 5.65 6.19 -24.97
C TYR A 259 4.26 6.75 -24.63
N ALA A 260 3.53 6.14 -23.67
CA ALA A 260 2.25 6.66 -23.19
C ALA A 260 2.40 8.07 -22.63
N ILE A 261 3.34 8.29 -21.70
CA ILE A 261 3.57 9.59 -21.09
C ILE A 261 3.98 10.63 -22.14
N ALA A 262 4.91 10.28 -23.04
CA ALA A 262 5.42 11.19 -24.06
C ALA A 262 4.34 11.59 -25.08
N SER A 263 3.47 10.66 -25.48
CA SER A 263 2.40 10.91 -26.45
C SER A 263 1.28 11.81 -25.90
N GLY A 264 1.10 11.86 -24.57
CA GLY A 264 0.05 12.69 -23.95
C GLY A 264 0.29 14.20 -24.02
N GLY A 265 1.55 14.65 -24.11
CA GLY A 265 1.87 16.08 -24.18
C GLY A 265 1.27 16.88 -23.01
N LEU A 266 0.86 18.15 -23.26
CA LEU A 266 0.31 19.02 -22.22
C LEU A 266 -1.15 18.72 -21.88
N PHE A 267 -1.99 18.47 -22.89
CA PHE A 267 -3.46 18.36 -22.74
C PHE A 267 -3.98 16.92 -22.90
N GLY A 268 -3.15 15.97 -23.27
CA GLY A 268 -3.53 14.59 -23.53
C GLY A 268 -4.14 14.39 -24.93
N LEU A 269 -4.33 13.12 -25.28
CA LEU A 269 -4.99 12.72 -26.51
C LEU A 269 -6.53 12.79 -26.42
N GLY A 270 -7.07 12.97 -25.20
CA GLY A 270 -8.48 12.88 -24.87
C GLY A 270 -8.85 11.57 -24.18
N LEU A 271 -9.83 11.63 -23.30
CA LEU A 271 -10.29 10.49 -22.54
C LEU A 271 -10.79 9.38 -23.48
N GLY A 272 -10.29 8.16 -23.29
CA GLY A 272 -10.61 7.02 -24.13
C GLY A 272 -9.78 6.92 -25.42
N GLN A 273 -8.98 7.94 -25.79
CA GLN A 273 -8.24 8.02 -27.03
C GLN A 273 -6.77 7.53 -26.91
N GLY A 274 -6.35 7.09 -25.74
CA GLY A 274 -5.03 6.51 -25.53
C GLY A 274 -4.80 5.29 -26.42
N LYS A 275 -3.62 5.17 -27.04
CA LYS A 275 -3.25 4.10 -27.94
C LYS A 275 -2.54 2.96 -27.22
N GLN A 276 -1.72 3.27 -26.21
CA GLN A 276 -0.88 2.28 -25.54
C GLN A 276 -1.67 1.22 -24.77
N LYS A 277 -2.90 1.50 -24.36
CA LYS A 277 -3.82 0.54 -23.75
C LYS A 277 -4.32 -0.56 -24.68
N TYR A 278 -4.19 -0.41 -26.01
CA TYR A 278 -4.58 -1.42 -26.99
C TYR A 278 -3.48 -2.48 -27.19
N LEU A 279 -3.27 -3.32 -26.15
CA LEU A 279 -2.33 -4.48 -26.14
C LEU A 279 -0.82 -4.12 -26.23
N TYR A 280 -0.45 -2.84 -26.24
CA TYR A 280 0.96 -2.45 -26.19
C TYR A 280 1.48 -2.41 -24.73
N LEU A 281 0.75 -1.79 -23.81
CA LEU A 281 1.11 -1.72 -22.39
C LEU A 281 0.50 -2.91 -21.64
N PRO A 282 1.29 -3.81 -21.04
CA PRO A 282 0.78 -4.90 -20.23
C PRO A 282 0.10 -4.37 -18.96
N GLU A 283 -1.10 -4.89 -18.66
CA GLU A 283 -1.90 -4.55 -17.48
C GLU A 283 -2.09 -3.03 -17.26
N PRO A 284 -2.59 -2.31 -18.27
CA PRO A 284 -2.70 -0.84 -18.24
C PRO A 284 -3.65 -0.34 -17.14
N HIS A 285 -4.58 -1.18 -16.69
CA HIS A 285 -5.57 -0.88 -15.67
C HIS A 285 -5.09 -1.18 -14.23
N ASN A 286 -3.92 -1.82 -14.05
CA ASN A 286 -3.33 -2.16 -12.76
C ASN A 286 -2.19 -1.19 -12.40
N ASP A 287 -0.94 -1.64 -12.54
CA ASP A 287 0.24 -0.95 -12.02
C ASP A 287 0.65 0.26 -12.87
N PHE A 288 0.23 0.32 -14.13
CA PHE A 288 0.57 1.37 -15.10
C PHE A 288 -0.60 2.31 -15.45
N ILE A 289 -1.64 2.35 -14.62
CA ILE A 289 -2.81 3.19 -14.87
C ILE A 289 -2.44 4.70 -14.95
N PHE A 290 -1.39 5.13 -14.25
CA PHE A 290 -0.91 6.50 -14.33
C PHE A 290 -0.29 6.84 -15.69
N SER A 291 0.31 5.88 -16.41
CA SER A 291 0.77 6.08 -17.80
C SER A 291 -0.41 6.33 -18.74
N VAL A 292 -1.49 5.55 -18.60
CA VAL A 292 -2.71 5.75 -19.40
C VAL A 292 -3.34 7.11 -19.08
N LEU A 293 -3.37 7.49 -17.80
CA LEU A 293 -3.82 8.82 -17.39
C LEU A 293 -2.99 9.92 -18.04
N ALA A 294 -1.65 9.76 -18.05
CA ALA A 294 -0.75 10.73 -18.67
C ALA A 294 -0.96 10.82 -20.20
N GLU A 295 -1.22 9.68 -20.88
CA GLU A 295 -1.52 9.65 -22.31
C GLU A 295 -2.85 10.37 -22.62
N GLU A 296 -3.90 10.10 -21.85
CA GLU A 296 -5.25 10.59 -22.13
C GLU A 296 -5.53 12.00 -21.63
N LEU A 297 -5.05 12.36 -20.42
CA LEU A 297 -5.29 13.67 -19.80
C LEU A 297 -4.08 14.60 -19.85
N GLY A 298 -2.94 14.13 -20.32
CA GLY A 298 -1.71 14.89 -20.48
C GLY A 298 -1.10 15.36 -19.15
N PHE A 299 -0.18 16.31 -19.25
CA PHE A 299 0.56 16.87 -18.13
C PHE A 299 -0.36 17.53 -17.09
N PHE A 300 -1.38 18.29 -17.52
CA PHE A 300 -2.32 18.94 -16.61
C PHE A 300 -3.17 17.93 -15.84
N GLY A 301 -3.57 16.82 -16.46
CA GLY A 301 -4.26 15.73 -15.77
C GLY A 301 -3.39 15.06 -14.72
N CYS A 302 -2.11 14.83 -15.01
CA CYS A 302 -1.13 14.31 -14.06
C CYS A 302 -0.96 15.24 -12.86
N ILE A 303 -0.78 16.56 -13.10
CA ILE A 303 -0.68 17.56 -12.02
C ILE A 303 -1.92 17.56 -11.15
N LEU A 304 -3.12 17.54 -11.73
CA LEU A 304 -4.38 17.50 -10.97
C LEU A 304 -4.41 16.33 -10.00
N VAL A 305 -4.07 15.12 -10.48
CA VAL A 305 -4.07 13.91 -9.65
C VAL A 305 -2.99 13.96 -8.57
N ILE A 306 -1.79 14.41 -8.89
CA ILE A 306 -0.70 14.61 -7.91
C ILE A 306 -1.12 15.62 -6.84
N LEU A 307 -1.74 16.74 -7.21
CA LEU A 307 -2.25 17.73 -6.25
C LEU A 307 -3.32 17.15 -5.33
N LEU A 308 -4.23 16.32 -5.86
CA LEU A 308 -5.22 15.64 -5.01
C LEU A 308 -4.56 14.70 -4.00
N PHE A 309 -3.50 13.95 -4.38
CA PHE A 309 -2.73 13.14 -3.43
C PHE A 309 -1.97 14.00 -2.40
N ILE A 310 -1.38 15.11 -2.81
CA ILE A 310 -0.71 16.06 -1.89
C ILE A 310 -1.73 16.62 -0.89
N LEU A 311 -2.91 17.04 -1.35
CA LEU A 311 -3.99 17.54 -0.49
C LEU A 311 -4.51 16.45 0.46
N PHE A 312 -4.63 15.20 -0.02
CA PHE A 312 -4.98 14.04 0.81
C PHE A 312 -3.97 13.84 1.94
N ILE A 313 -2.68 13.79 1.61
CA ILE A 313 -1.59 13.62 2.58
C ILE A 313 -1.59 14.77 3.58
N TRP A 314 -1.69 16.01 3.12
CA TRP A 314 -1.75 17.19 3.98
C TRP A 314 -2.91 17.12 4.98
N ARG A 315 -4.13 16.85 4.49
CA ARG A 315 -5.30 16.71 5.40
C ARG A 315 -5.11 15.59 6.40
N GLY A 316 -4.57 14.46 5.97
CA GLY A 316 -4.28 13.35 6.86
C GLY A 316 -3.24 13.70 7.95
N ILE A 317 -2.20 14.46 7.63
CA ILE A 317 -1.22 14.98 8.60
C ILE A 317 -1.90 15.94 9.59
N ILE A 318 -2.77 16.84 9.13
CA ILE A 318 -3.53 17.72 10.01
C ILE A 318 -4.40 16.92 10.99
N ILE A 319 -5.07 15.87 10.51
CA ILE A 319 -5.87 14.97 11.36
C ILE A 319 -4.98 14.30 12.40
N ALA A 320 -3.80 13.83 12.03
CA ALA A 320 -2.84 13.23 12.95
C ALA A 320 -2.38 14.21 14.04
N MET A 321 -2.07 15.46 13.66
CA MET A 321 -1.65 16.50 14.60
C MET A 321 -2.75 16.92 15.56
N ARG A 322 -4.02 16.85 15.14
CA ARG A 322 -5.19 17.18 15.97
C ARG A 322 -5.75 15.99 16.75
N ALA A 323 -5.15 14.80 16.63
CA ALA A 323 -5.61 13.62 17.33
C ALA A 323 -5.53 13.80 18.87
N GLN A 324 -6.53 13.31 19.60
CA GLN A 324 -6.63 13.48 21.06
C GLN A 324 -5.60 12.67 21.86
N ASP A 325 -5.08 11.60 21.27
CA ASP A 325 -4.17 10.68 21.94
C ASP A 325 -3.06 10.19 20.98
N ASN A 326 -1.98 9.64 21.57
CA ASN A 326 -0.85 9.12 20.80
C ASN A 326 -1.24 8.02 19.84
N PHE A 327 -2.22 7.18 20.21
CA PHE A 327 -2.68 6.10 19.33
C PHE A 327 -3.34 6.64 18.07
N GLY A 328 -4.28 7.60 18.21
CA GLY A 328 -4.93 8.24 17.06
C GLY A 328 -3.94 8.96 16.14
N CYS A 329 -2.95 9.65 16.71
CA CYS A 329 -1.88 10.29 15.95
C CYS A 329 -1.09 9.26 15.13
N LEU A 330 -0.58 8.20 15.76
CA LEU A 330 0.23 7.17 15.10
C LEU A 330 -0.58 6.35 14.09
N LEU A 331 -1.87 6.11 14.37
CA LEU A 331 -2.78 5.45 13.45
C LEU A 331 -2.97 6.29 12.17
N ALA A 332 -3.27 7.58 12.33
CA ALA A 332 -3.46 8.49 11.21
C ALA A 332 -2.18 8.61 10.36
N ILE A 333 -1.02 8.82 10.99
CA ILE A 333 0.27 8.88 10.28
C ILE A 333 0.56 7.57 9.54
N GLY A 334 0.32 6.42 10.16
CA GLY A 334 0.54 5.12 9.51
C GLY A 334 -0.29 4.96 8.23
N ILE A 335 -1.57 5.33 8.26
CA ILE A 335 -2.47 5.27 7.09
C ILE A 335 -2.03 6.26 6.00
N VAL A 336 -1.74 7.51 6.38
CA VAL A 336 -1.28 8.54 5.44
C VAL A 336 0.03 8.13 4.78
N THR A 337 0.96 7.58 5.56
CA THR A 337 2.25 7.06 5.04
C THR A 337 2.01 5.90 4.08
N MET A 338 1.12 4.97 4.40
CA MET A 338 0.79 3.84 3.52
C MET A 338 0.29 4.33 2.16
N LEU A 339 -0.76 5.15 2.15
CA LEU A 339 -1.39 5.61 0.92
C LEU A 339 -0.48 6.58 0.15
N GLY A 340 0.23 7.46 0.84
CA GLY A 340 1.17 8.40 0.24
C GLY A 340 2.37 7.70 -0.40
N LEU A 341 3.01 6.75 0.29
CA LEU A 341 4.13 6.00 -0.26
C LEU A 341 3.70 5.12 -1.44
N GLN A 342 2.53 4.48 -1.39
CA GLN A 342 2.02 3.72 -2.52
C GLN A 342 1.85 4.60 -3.76
N ALA A 343 1.28 5.81 -3.61
CA ALA A 343 1.13 6.74 -4.72
C ALA A 343 2.49 7.21 -5.27
N ILE A 344 3.42 7.61 -4.40
CA ILE A 344 4.76 8.05 -4.79
C ILE A 344 5.51 6.94 -5.52
N ILE A 345 5.49 5.71 -4.98
CA ILE A 345 6.20 4.57 -5.58
C ILE A 345 5.59 4.21 -6.94
N ASN A 346 4.26 4.19 -7.08
CA ASN A 346 3.62 3.91 -8.36
C ASN A 346 4.02 4.95 -9.43
N ILE A 347 3.93 6.23 -9.11
CA ILE A 347 4.32 7.32 -10.02
C ILE A 347 5.81 7.22 -10.36
N ALA A 348 6.67 6.92 -9.39
CA ALA A 348 8.11 6.76 -9.61
C ALA A 348 8.46 5.55 -10.50
N VAL A 349 7.71 4.45 -10.40
CA VAL A 349 7.83 3.28 -11.29
C VAL A 349 7.46 3.66 -12.71
N VAL A 350 6.29 4.27 -12.88
CA VAL A 350 5.73 4.63 -14.19
C VAL A 350 6.62 5.63 -14.94
N THR A 351 7.27 6.54 -14.21
CA THR A 351 8.24 7.50 -14.75
C THR A 351 9.65 6.94 -14.89
N GLY A 352 9.88 5.66 -14.56
CA GLY A 352 11.19 5.02 -14.65
C GLY A 352 12.21 5.47 -13.60
N THR A 353 11.78 6.26 -12.60
CA THR A 353 12.67 6.74 -11.52
C THR A 353 13.17 5.62 -10.62
N ILE A 354 12.36 4.58 -10.44
CA ILE A 354 12.68 3.36 -9.68
C ILE A 354 12.30 2.10 -10.47
N PRO A 355 12.88 0.93 -10.16
CA PRO A 355 12.54 -0.33 -10.82
C PRO A 355 11.06 -0.69 -10.65
N VAL A 356 10.51 -1.46 -11.59
CA VAL A 356 9.11 -1.95 -11.56
C VAL A 356 8.85 -2.77 -10.30
N THR A 357 7.90 -2.33 -9.48
CA THR A 357 7.57 -2.93 -8.18
C THR A 357 6.24 -3.68 -8.15
N GLY A 358 5.33 -3.42 -9.09
CA GLY A 358 3.98 -3.99 -9.08
C GLY A 358 3.09 -3.42 -7.96
N MET A 359 3.29 -2.17 -7.55
CA MET A 359 2.45 -1.49 -6.58
C MET A 359 1.32 -0.73 -7.27
N PRO A 360 0.05 -0.97 -6.90
CA PRO A 360 -1.07 -0.25 -7.47
C PRO A 360 -1.12 1.20 -6.95
N LEU A 361 -1.63 2.13 -7.79
CA LEU A 361 -1.94 3.50 -7.39
C LEU A 361 -3.22 3.50 -6.54
N PRO A 362 -3.18 3.96 -5.28
CA PRO A 362 -4.35 3.97 -4.40
C PRO A 362 -5.55 4.68 -5.05
N PHE A 363 -6.74 4.10 -4.91
CA PHE A 363 -8.02 4.60 -5.46
C PHE A 363 -8.15 4.54 -6.99
N PHE A 364 -7.06 4.49 -7.75
CA PHE A 364 -7.04 4.49 -9.22
C PHE A 364 -6.95 3.09 -9.81
N SER A 365 -5.95 2.32 -9.38
CA SER A 365 -5.69 1.00 -9.97
C SER A 365 -6.87 0.04 -9.79
N TYR A 366 -7.08 -0.81 -10.77
CA TYR A 366 -8.01 -1.92 -10.64
C TYR A 366 -7.52 -2.88 -9.57
N GLY A 367 -8.38 -3.12 -8.59
CA GLY A 367 -8.04 -4.00 -7.47
C GLY A 367 -9.16 -4.00 -6.43
N GLY A 368 -10.08 -4.96 -6.55
CA GLY A 368 -11.28 -5.00 -5.72
C GLY A 368 -11.00 -4.92 -4.22
N THR A 369 -10.13 -5.79 -3.71
CA THR A 369 -9.78 -5.83 -2.28
C THR A 369 -8.92 -4.64 -1.86
N ALA A 370 -7.97 -4.20 -2.70
CA ALA A 370 -7.13 -3.05 -2.40
C ALA A 370 -7.95 -1.77 -2.26
N LEU A 371 -8.92 -1.53 -3.16
CA LEU A 371 -9.80 -0.37 -3.08
C LEU A 371 -10.66 -0.38 -1.81
N MET A 372 -11.26 -1.53 -1.46
CA MET A 372 -12.08 -1.67 -0.25
C MET A 372 -11.23 -1.41 1.01
N VAL A 373 -10.03 -1.94 1.05
CA VAL A 373 -9.08 -1.80 2.17
C VAL A 373 -8.61 -0.35 2.29
N ASN A 374 -8.29 0.32 1.18
CA ASN A 374 -7.91 1.74 1.18
C ASN A 374 -9.05 2.64 1.66
N LEU A 375 -10.28 2.39 1.21
CA LEU A 375 -11.46 3.14 1.67
C LEU A 375 -11.76 2.88 3.15
N ALA A 376 -11.64 1.65 3.63
CA ALA A 376 -11.76 1.35 5.06
C ALA A 376 -10.70 2.08 5.90
N SER A 377 -9.46 2.21 5.38
CA SER A 377 -8.39 3.00 6.02
C SER A 377 -8.75 4.47 6.12
N VAL A 378 -9.34 5.04 5.06
CA VAL A 378 -9.86 6.42 5.12
C VAL A 378 -10.97 6.53 6.17
N GLY A 379 -11.81 5.49 6.32
CA GLY A 379 -12.81 5.43 7.40
C GLY A 379 -12.18 5.56 8.80
N LEU A 380 -11.02 4.95 9.04
CA LEU A 380 -10.26 5.12 10.29
C LEU A 380 -9.75 6.56 10.44
N LEU A 381 -9.25 7.20 9.38
CA LEU A 381 -8.84 8.61 9.40
C LEU A 381 -10.01 9.54 9.74
N LEU A 382 -11.17 9.32 9.12
CA LEU A 382 -12.39 10.07 9.42
C LEU A 382 -12.86 9.87 10.86
N ASN A 383 -12.65 8.69 11.41
CA ASN A 383 -12.94 8.40 12.82
C ASN A 383 -12.03 9.16 13.78
N VAL A 384 -10.72 9.15 13.51
CA VAL A 384 -9.73 9.94 14.29
C VAL A 384 -10.08 11.43 14.23
N SER A 385 -10.44 11.96 13.04
CA SER A 385 -10.79 13.37 12.88
C SER A 385 -11.99 13.80 13.72
N ARG A 386 -13.02 12.94 13.86
CA ARG A 386 -14.20 13.21 14.72
C ARG A 386 -13.87 13.37 16.18
N SER A 387 -12.83 12.70 16.66
CA SER A 387 -12.43 12.81 18.04
C SER A 387 -11.59 14.07 18.31
N GLY A 388 -10.85 14.56 17.30
CA GLY A 388 -10.02 15.78 17.39
C GLY A 388 -10.83 17.09 17.31
N ASN A 389 -12.03 17.05 16.74
CA ASN A 389 -12.91 18.23 16.56
C ASN A 389 -13.92 18.43 17.70
N LYS A 390 -13.56 18.08 18.94
CA LYS A 390 -14.38 18.32 20.14
C LYS A 390 -13.88 19.55 20.89
#